data_685b2aab10d379502b15713aeff264c3
#
_entry.id   685b2aab10d379502b15713aeff264c3
#
_cell.length_a   1.000
_cell.length_b   1.000
_cell.length_c   1.000
_cell.angle_alpha   90.00
_cell.angle_beta   90.00
_cell.angle_gamma   90.00
#
_symmetry.space_group_name_H-M   'P 1'
#
loop_
_entity.id
_entity.type
_entity.pdbx_description
1 polymer ?
#
loop_
_entity_poly.entity_id
_entity_poly.type
_entity_poly.pdbx_seq_one_letter_code
_entity_poly.pdbx_strand_id
1 'polypeptide(L)'
;QIFDLVDHHCLVGHTHVPGVFTNEPEFYPPTDLGGVYKFNDDERVIVNPGSVGQPRDMDPRASYAILDEDEMSVEFHRLDYDVEAVARKIYAIPELNNWLGDRLLEGR
;
A
#
# COMPACT_ATOMS: atom_id res chain seq x y z
N GLN A 1 -1.62 -21.94 3.54
CA GLN A 1 -1.94 -20.50 3.47
C GLN A 1 -0.64 -19.68 3.45
N ILE A 2 -0.71 -18.37 3.09
CA ILE A 2 0.49 -17.55 2.94
C ILE A 2 1.32 -17.47 4.24
N PHE A 3 0.68 -17.42 5.39
CA PHE A 3 1.36 -17.40 6.68
C PHE A 3 2.14 -18.67 7.01
N ASP A 4 1.84 -19.78 6.36
CA ASP A 4 2.62 -21.02 6.51
C ASP A 4 4.00 -20.93 5.86
N LEU A 5 4.19 -19.91 5.00
CA LEU A 5 5.43 -19.60 4.30
C LEU A 5 6.23 -18.45 4.95
N VAL A 6 5.71 -17.86 6.02
CA VAL A 6 6.29 -16.69 6.69
C VAL A 6 6.74 -17.08 8.09
N ASP A 7 8.05 -17.06 8.32
CA ASP A 7 8.62 -17.42 9.62
C ASP A 7 8.37 -16.35 10.70
N HIS A 8 8.49 -15.07 10.32
CA HIS A 8 8.32 -13.91 11.23
C HIS A 8 7.43 -12.84 10.60
N HIS A 9 8.03 -11.96 9.80
CA HIS A 9 7.33 -10.85 9.13
C HIS A 9 7.67 -10.86 7.64
N CYS A 10 6.75 -10.38 6.82
CA CYS A 10 6.93 -10.36 5.37
C CYS A 10 6.45 -9.02 4.79
N LEU A 11 7.21 -8.47 3.86
CA LEU A 11 6.83 -7.31 3.09
C LEU A 11 6.38 -7.77 1.71
N VAL A 12 5.20 -7.34 1.28
CA VAL A 12 4.60 -7.75 -0.01
C VAL A 12 4.05 -6.55 -0.76
N GLY A 13 3.89 -6.71 -2.04
CA GLY A 13 3.22 -5.72 -2.90
C GLY A 13 1.98 -6.31 -3.57
N HIS A 14 1.77 -5.95 -4.83
CA HIS A 14 0.77 -6.48 -5.78
C HIS A 14 -0.66 -5.95 -5.60
N THR A 15 -1.23 -5.97 -4.41
CA THR A 15 -2.64 -5.54 -4.22
C THR A 15 -2.83 -4.03 -4.35
N HIS A 16 -1.78 -3.25 -4.15
CA HIS A 16 -1.77 -1.78 -4.12
C HIS A 16 -2.64 -1.17 -2.99
N VAL A 17 -2.94 -1.96 -1.98
CA VAL A 17 -3.70 -1.52 -0.80
C VAL A 17 -2.78 -1.57 0.40
N PRO A 18 -2.46 -0.42 1.03
CA PRO A 18 -1.55 -0.40 2.17
C PRO A 18 -2.20 -0.96 3.42
N GLY A 19 -1.42 -1.64 4.24
CA GLY A 19 -1.88 -2.14 5.53
C GLY A 19 -1.09 -3.31 6.06
N VAL A 20 -1.53 -3.80 7.19
CA VAL A 20 -0.93 -4.92 7.92
C VAL A 20 -1.94 -6.05 8.04
N PHE A 21 -1.55 -7.24 7.60
CA PHE A 21 -2.29 -8.48 7.84
C PHE A 21 -1.63 -9.26 8.97
N THR A 22 -2.42 -9.71 9.93
CA THR A 22 -1.94 -10.57 11.01
C THR A 22 -2.30 -12.03 10.76
N ASN A 23 -1.61 -12.94 11.42
CA ASN A 23 -1.91 -14.37 11.34
C ASN A 23 -3.20 -14.77 12.09
N GLU A 24 -3.82 -13.84 12.78
CA GLU A 24 -5.17 -13.98 13.37
C GLU A 24 -6.27 -13.45 12.43
N PRO A 25 -6.20 -13.70 11.18
CA PRO A 25 -6.77 -13.16 9.94
C PRO A 25 -7.44 -11.79 10.08
N GLU A 26 -6.71 -10.82 10.62
CA GLU A 26 -7.13 -9.42 10.70
C GLU A 26 -6.35 -8.55 9.73
N PHE A 27 -7.00 -7.53 9.22
CA PHE A 27 -6.39 -6.50 8.37
C PHE A 27 -6.58 -5.13 8.99
N TYR A 28 -5.48 -4.40 9.11
CA TYR A 28 -5.45 -3.04 9.63
C TYR A 28 -4.96 -2.08 8.56
N PRO A 29 -5.83 -1.20 8.01
CA PRO A 29 -5.39 -0.10 7.17
C PRO A 29 -4.57 0.91 7.99
N PRO A 30 -3.69 1.69 7.36
CA PRO A 30 -2.83 2.64 8.10
C PRO A 30 -3.60 3.64 8.96
N THR A 31 -4.81 4.02 8.56
CA THR A 31 -5.67 4.93 9.32
C THR A 31 -6.09 4.36 10.67
N ASP A 32 -6.29 3.05 10.77
CA ASP A 32 -6.65 2.38 12.02
C ASP A 32 -5.44 2.23 12.96
N LEU A 33 -4.24 2.36 12.42
CA LEU A 33 -2.97 2.23 13.16
C LEU A 33 -2.38 3.58 13.59
N GLY A 34 -2.99 4.69 13.21
CA GLY A 34 -2.36 6.00 13.37
C GLY A 34 -1.09 6.16 12.53
N GLY A 35 -0.95 5.39 11.45
CA GLY A 35 0.16 5.42 10.50
C GLY A 35 1.37 4.57 10.87
N VAL A 36 1.44 3.99 12.07
CA VAL A 36 2.59 3.22 12.56
C VAL A 36 2.13 1.87 13.10
N TYR A 37 2.84 0.82 12.70
CA TYR A 37 2.68 -0.51 13.28
C TYR A 37 3.99 -0.99 13.91
N LYS A 38 3.96 -1.34 15.18
CA LYS A 38 5.10 -1.92 15.88
C LYS A 38 5.02 -3.43 15.86
N PHE A 39 6.08 -4.09 15.38
CA PHE A 39 6.13 -5.55 15.31
C PHE A 39 6.19 -6.16 16.71
N ASN A 40 5.52 -7.29 16.85
CA ASN A 40 5.52 -8.09 18.06
C ASN A 40 6.13 -9.46 17.73
N ASP A 41 7.05 -9.94 18.58
CA ASP A 41 7.73 -11.23 18.39
C ASP A 41 6.77 -12.43 18.45
N ASP A 42 5.61 -12.26 19.07
CA ASP A 42 4.62 -13.34 19.26
C ASP A 42 3.64 -13.47 18.08
N GLU A 43 3.74 -12.60 17.07
CA GLU A 43 2.86 -12.65 15.90
C GLU A 43 3.63 -12.62 14.59
N ARG A 44 3.01 -13.16 13.55
CA ARG A 44 3.48 -13.05 12.18
C ARG A 44 2.62 -12.06 11.45
N VAL A 45 3.26 -11.13 10.75
CA VAL A 45 2.55 -10.11 9.98
C VAL A 45 3.04 -10.04 8.55
N ILE A 46 2.13 -9.67 7.67
CA ILE A 46 2.42 -9.33 6.29
C ILE A 46 2.08 -7.86 6.09
N VAL A 47 3.06 -7.07 5.70
CA VAL A 47 2.91 -5.64 5.46
C VAL A 47 2.88 -5.37 3.97
N ASN A 48 1.88 -4.63 3.51
CA ASN A 48 1.83 -4.09 2.16
C ASN A 48 1.98 -2.56 2.25
N PRO A 49 3.00 -1.96 1.63
CA PRO A 49 3.20 -0.50 1.67
C PRO A 49 2.23 0.27 0.77
N GLY A 50 1.38 -0.41 0.02
CA GLY A 50 0.51 0.21 -0.98
C GLY A 50 1.20 0.38 -2.33
N SER A 51 0.92 1.48 -2.99
CA SER A 51 1.48 1.75 -4.32
C SER A 51 1.86 3.22 -4.48
N VAL A 52 3.03 3.46 -5.06
CA VAL A 52 3.45 4.81 -5.48
C VAL A 52 2.68 5.25 -6.73
N GLY A 53 2.51 4.35 -7.69
CA GLY A 53 1.99 4.70 -9.02
C GLY A 53 0.51 4.41 -9.26
N GLN A 54 -0.10 3.50 -8.49
CA GLN A 54 -1.50 3.11 -8.70
C GLN A 54 -2.16 2.66 -7.39
N PRO A 55 -2.39 3.56 -6.43
CA PRO A 55 -3.11 3.25 -5.20
C PRO A 55 -4.53 2.73 -5.50
N ARG A 56 -5.01 1.77 -4.69
CA ARG A 56 -6.31 1.11 -4.88
C ARG A 56 -7.14 1.05 -3.60
N ASP A 57 -6.89 1.95 -2.69
CA ASP A 57 -7.61 2.07 -1.43
C ASP A 57 -8.50 3.34 -1.35
N MET A 58 -8.90 3.85 -2.53
CA MET A 58 -9.72 5.05 -2.71
C MET A 58 -9.01 6.36 -2.32
N ASP A 59 -7.70 6.33 -2.19
CA ASP A 59 -6.85 7.50 -1.97
C ASP A 59 -5.84 7.61 -3.13
N PRO A 60 -5.94 8.63 -3.98
CA PRO A 60 -5.07 8.76 -5.16
C PRO A 60 -3.63 9.14 -4.83
N ARG A 61 -3.34 9.54 -3.59
CA ARG A 61 -1.98 9.90 -3.17
C ARG A 61 -1.06 8.68 -3.21
N ALA A 62 0.20 8.90 -3.58
CA ALA A 62 1.21 7.87 -3.53
C ALA A 62 1.35 7.32 -2.10
N SER A 63 1.46 6.01 -1.97
CA SER A 63 1.65 5.34 -0.69
C SER A 63 3.02 4.66 -0.63
N TYR A 64 3.74 4.87 0.47
CA TYR A 64 4.98 4.18 0.77
C TYR A 64 5.11 3.93 2.27
N ALA A 65 6.06 3.13 2.66
CA ALA A 65 6.31 2.82 4.08
C ALA A 65 7.81 2.87 4.38
N ILE A 66 8.12 3.22 5.62
CA ILE A 66 9.48 3.20 6.16
C ILE A 66 9.55 2.09 7.21
N LEU A 67 10.46 1.14 6.98
CA LEU A 67 10.80 0.11 7.95
C LEU A 67 11.92 0.62 8.83
N ASP A 68 11.71 0.63 10.14
CA ASP A 68 12.72 0.92 11.14
C ASP A 68 13.15 -0.40 11.80
N GLU A 69 14.36 -0.83 11.51
CA GLU A 69 14.93 -2.09 12.02
C GLU A 69 15.33 -2.01 13.49
N ASP A 70 15.65 -0.82 13.99
CA ASP A 70 16.03 -0.62 15.38
C ASP A 70 14.81 -0.63 16.29
N GLU A 71 13.75 0.08 15.88
CA GLU A 71 12.48 0.12 16.61
C GLU A 71 11.56 -1.06 16.28
N MET A 72 11.90 -1.85 15.27
CA MET A 72 11.06 -2.93 14.75
C MET A 72 9.63 -2.44 14.48
N SER A 73 9.53 -1.44 13.62
CA SER A 73 8.26 -0.80 13.26
C SER A 73 8.19 -0.47 11.78
N VAL A 74 6.96 -0.29 11.30
CA VAL A 74 6.70 0.22 9.95
C VAL A 74 5.83 1.46 10.06
N GLU A 75 6.22 2.51 9.35
CA GLU A 75 5.49 3.78 9.28
C GLU A 75 4.99 4.01 7.86
N PHE A 76 3.67 4.21 7.73
CA PHE A 76 3.03 4.44 6.43
C PHE A 76 2.92 5.93 6.14
N HIS A 77 3.18 6.29 4.90
CA HIS A 77 3.13 7.68 4.43
C HIS A 77 2.32 7.81 3.15
N ARG A 78 1.66 8.96 3.02
CA ARG A 78 1.01 9.41 1.80
C ARG A 78 1.69 10.66 1.27
N LEU A 79 1.86 10.73 -0.02
CA LEU A 79 2.47 11.86 -0.70
C LEU A 79 1.57 12.33 -1.84
N ASP A 80 1.20 13.61 -1.80
CA ASP A 80 0.54 14.27 -2.91
C ASP A 80 1.49 14.39 -4.12
N TYR A 81 0.97 14.13 -5.30
CA TYR A 81 1.66 14.36 -6.56
C TYR A 81 0.67 14.79 -7.64
N ASP A 82 1.15 15.25 -8.77
CA ASP A 82 0.31 15.67 -9.88
C ASP A 82 -0.27 14.46 -10.62
N VAL A 83 -1.27 13.83 -10.02
CA VAL A 83 -1.95 12.65 -10.57
C VAL A 83 -2.69 12.99 -11.88
N GLU A 84 -3.18 14.22 -12.02
CA GLU A 84 -3.86 14.68 -13.23
C GLU A 84 -2.90 14.71 -14.42
N ALA A 85 -1.65 15.12 -14.20
CA ALA A 85 -0.64 15.09 -15.24
C ALA A 85 -0.38 13.67 -15.76
N VAL A 86 -0.36 12.68 -14.86
CA VAL A 86 -0.20 11.27 -15.24
C VAL A 86 -1.43 10.78 -16.01
N ALA A 87 -2.64 11.08 -15.51
CA ALA A 87 -3.88 10.72 -16.19
C ALA A 87 -3.94 11.30 -17.61
N ARG A 88 -3.57 12.58 -17.79
CA ARG A 88 -3.50 13.22 -19.12
C ARG A 88 -2.53 12.51 -20.06
N LYS A 89 -1.38 12.06 -19.56
CA LYS A 89 -0.43 11.28 -20.38
C LYS A 89 -1.04 9.96 -20.86
N ILE A 90 -1.80 9.29 -20.00
CA ILE A 90 -2.51 8.06 -20.37
C ILE A 90 -3.57 8.34 -21.42
N TYR A 91 -4.38 9.39 -21.25
CA TYR A 91 -5.42 9.78 -22.21
C TYR A 91 -4.84 10.13 -23.60
N ALA A 92 -3.61 10.64 -23.64
CA ALA A 92 -2.94 10.98 -24.89
C ALA A 92 -2.44 9.77 -25.69
N ILE A 93 -2.46 8.58 -25.11
CA ILE A 93 -2.00 7.34 -25.78
C ILE A 93 -3.23 6.61 -26.33
N PRO A 94 -3.42 6.59 -27.68
CA PRO A 94 -4.65 6.01 -28.29
C PRO A 94 -4.83 4.52 -28.01
N GLU A 95 -3.75 3.78 -27.79
CA GLU A 95 -3.76 2.35 -27.51
C GLU A 95 -4.18 2.01 -26.08
N LEU A 96 -4.19 2.98 -25.19
CA LEU A 96 -4.60 2.79 -23.79
C LEU A 96 -6.06 3.19 -23.60
N ASN A 97 -6.77 2.38 -22.82
CA ASN A 97 -8.12 2.73 -22.40
C ASN A 97 -8.10 3.90 -21.41
N ASN A 98 -8.93 4.91 -21.61
CA ASN A 98 -9.04 6.08 -20.74
C ASN A 98 -9.35 5.72 -19.27
N TRP A 99 -10.05 4.60 -19.05
CA TRP A 99 -10.28 4.09 -17.71
C TRP A 99 -9.00 3.91 -16.88
N LEU A 100 -7.87 3.63 -17.52
CA LEU A 100 -6.56 3.52 -16.84
C LEU A 100 -6.11 4.85 -16.22
N GLY A 101 -6.49 5.99 -16.82
CA GLY A 101 -6.27 7.31 -16.24
C GLY A 101 -7.31 7.65 -15.18
N ASP A 102 -8.58 7.35 -15.44
CA ASP A 102 -9.68 7.65 -14.52
C ASP A 102 -9.46 7.00 -13.16
N ARG A 103 -9.03 5.75 -13.14
CA ARG A 103 -8.77 5.02 -11.89
C ARG A 103 -7.68 5.63 -11.03
N LEU A 104 -6.69 6.30 -11.63
CA LEU A 104 -5.62 6.98 -10.87
C LEU A 104 -6.19 8.17 -10.10
N LEU A 105 -7.12 8.92 -10.71
CA LEU A 105 -7.77 10.06 -10.07
C LEU A 105 -8.64 9.64 -8.89
N GLU A 106 -9.15 8.43 -8.93
CA GLU A 106 -10.06 7.87 -7.92
C GLU A 106 -9.35 6.99 -6.88
N GLY A 107 -8.12 6.61 -7.10
CA GLY A 107 -7.37 5.72 -6.22
C GLY A 107 -7.88 4.27 -6.23
N ARG A 108 -8.28 3.77 -7.39
CA ARG A 108 -8.86 2.42 -7.53
C ARG A 108 -8.24 1.56 -8.61
#